data_47f44bc3eaf61c3dfcb8e5b4b755ca3d
#
_entry.id   47f44bc3eaf61c3dfcb8e5b4b755ca3d
#
_cell.length_a   1.000
_cell.length_b   1.000
_cell.length_c   1.000
_cell.angle_alpha   90.00
_cell.angle_beta   90.00
_cell.angle_gamma   90.00
#
_symmetry.space_group_name_H-M   'P 1'
#
loop_
_entity.id
_entity.type
_entity.pdbx_description
1 polymer ?
#
loop_
_entity_poly.entity_id
_entity_poly.type
_entity_poly.pdbx_seq_one_letter_code
_entity_poly.pdbx_strand_id
1 'polypeptide(L)'
;FFLIACGGGGGGGSDNTPTVSVAPTPPPAPTTSTFEELKADFEGYYEYRTHWGLGAVNSSSAHARGATGAGITIGITDSGLDVSHIEIDQARISSNSDLEYTNYIPNTRQKRHGTMVTSIAAGTLDKTFQSPMHGVAFDSQVLFVAIQLAEPDPDYDPIDLGDTDSSGEVTNADDLAAEFAGIDNFFSSLFEFYNFYDVDIVNNSYGFSGNIIDYSESQVRTAFPKTITEMSQIGIPDEDKTIYVWAAGNAGSYADQGVNYFHPELLPGMAYFIEEIQGHSIAVVSVDEEGQISDF
;
A
#
# COMPACT_ATOMS: atom_id res chain seq x y z
N PHE A 1 10.79 24.61 42.09
CA PHE A 1 10.53 25.51 43.23
C PHE A 1 10.43 24.66 44.50
N PHE A 2 11.42 24.81 45.35
CA PHE A 2 11.43 24.25 46.72
C PHE A 2 10.74 25.26 47.66
N LEU A 3 9.92 24.76 48.59
CA LEU A 3 9.53 25.49 49.77
C LEU A 3 9.84 24.64 50.99
N ILE A 4 10.81 25.13 51.79
CA ILE A 4 11.17 24.67 53.12
C ILE A 4 10.29 25.42 54.11
N ALA A 5 9.66 24.71 55.05
CA ALA A 5 9.10 25.33 56.25
C ALA A 5 9.71 24.65 57.46
N CYS A 6 10.37 25.47 58.25
CA CYS A 6 10.98 25.13 59.52
C CYS A 6 10.01 25.50 60.66
N GLY A 7 9.86 24.67 61.67
CA GLY A 7 9.12 24.97 62.86
C GLY A 7 9.50 24.00 63.97
N GLY A 8 10.18 24.49 64.99
CA GLY A 8 10.79 23.72 66.03
C GLY A 8 9.96 23.58 67.30
N GLY A 9 10.44 22.69 68.15
CA GLY A 9 10.39 22.85 69.60
C GLY A 9 9.70 21.80 70.43
N GLY A 10 10.39 21.13 71.30
CA GLY A 10 9.81 20.55 72.51
C GLY A 10 10.31 19.13 72.87
N GLY A 11 11.24 19.02 73.83
CA GLY A 11 11.89 17.81 74.23
C GLY A 11 11.06 16.88 75.11
N GLY A 12 11.56 15.65 75.25
CA GLY A 12 11.12 14.63 76.16
C GLY A 12 11.83 13.32 75.79
N GLY A 13 12.87 12.97 76.62
CA GLY A 13 13.70 11.80 76.39
C GLY A 13 12.97 10.49 76.64
N SER A 14 13.37 9.47 75.97
CA SER A 14 13.71 8.13 76.45
C SER A 14 13.84 7.14 75.27
N ASP A 15 14.89 6.31 75.39
CA ASP A 15 15.17 5.04 74.72
C ASP A 15 15.34 5.03 73.21
N ASN A 16 16.58 5.25 72.79
CA ASN A 16 17.10 5.01 71.49
C ASN A 16 17.38 3.52 71.25
N THR A 17 16.40 2.83 70.66
CA THR A 17 16.71 1.68 69.84
C THR A 17 16.66 2.15 68.37
N PRO A 18 17.74 2.02 67.57
CA PRO A 18 17.72 2.45 66.22
C PRO A 18 16.86 1.47 65.41
N THR A 19 15.61 1.88 65.08
CA THR A 19 14.82 1.23 64.06
C THR A 19 15.47 1.57 62.72
N VAL A 20 16.12 0.58 62.13
CA VAL A 20 16.59 0.65 60.76
C VAL A 20 15.34 0.78 59.88
N SER A 21 15.08 2.01 59.41
CA SER A 21 14.08 2.24 58.38
C SER A 21 14.62 1.63 57.09
N VAL A 22 14.11 0.45 56.72
CA VAL A 22 14.35 -0.14 55.41
C VAL A 22 13.61 0.77 54.40
N ALA A 23 14.35 1.48 53.58
CA ALA A 23 13.78 2.25 52.48
C ALA A 23 12.92 1.30 51.62
N PRO A 24 11.74 1.72 51.20
CA PRO A 24 10.91 0.89 50.32
C PRO A 24 11.71 0.56 49.04
N THR A 25 11.75 -0.72 48.69
CA THR A 25 12.38 -1.19 47.48
C THR A 25 11.74 -0.42 46.30
N PRO A 26 12.52 0.24 45.43
CA PRO A 26 11.96 0.92 44.27
C PRO A 26 11.17 -0.09 43.46
N PRO A 27 10.02 0.30 42.89
CA PRO A 27 9.27 -0.57 42.01
C PRO A 27 10.18 -1.08 40.88
N PRO A 28 10.04 -2.34 40.47
CA PRO A 28 10.83 -2.88 39.39
C PRO A 28 10.68 -1.96 38.16
N ALA A 29 11.79 -1.66 37.50
CA ALA A 29 11.77 -0.90 36.26
C ALA A 29 10.83 -1.62 35.25
N PRO A 30 10.05 -0.89 34.48
CA PRO A 30 9.20 -1.51 33.45
C PRO A 30 10.08 -2.38 32.54
N THR A 31 9.77 -3.66 32.48
CA THR A 31 10.45 -4.60 31.56
C THR A 31 10.08 -4.20 30.14
N THR A 32 11.05 -3.72 29.39
CA THR A 32 10.88 -3.51 27.96
C THR A 32 10.82 -4.89 27.31
N SER A 33 9.72 -5.20 26.62
CA SER A 33 9.58 -6.45 25.86
C SER A 33 10.70 -6.59 24.84
N THR A 34 11.23 -7.79 24.71
CA THR A 34 12.25 -8.10 23.70
C THR A 34 11.61 -8.16 22.31
N PHE A 35 12.45 -8.08 21.27
CA PHE A 35 11.99 -8.27 19.90
C PHE A 35 11.23 -9.59 19.71
N GLU A 36 11.74 -10.69 20.26
CA GLU A 36 11.12 -12.01 20.13
C GLU A 36 9.77 -12.10 20.85
N GLU A 37 9.64 -11.45 22.02
CA GLU A 37 8.35 -11.36 22.72
C GLU A 37 7.33 -10.56 21.91
N LEU A 38 7.70 -9.39 21.39
CA LEU A 38 6.82 -8.56 20.57
C LEU A 38 6.42 -9.28 19.28
N LYS A 39 7.36 -9.96 18.63
CA LYS A 39 7.08 -10.75 17.42
C LYS A 39 6.08 -11.87 17.71
N ALA A 40 6.29 -12.61 18.82
CA ALA A 40 5.40 -13.68 19.24
C ALA A 40 4.00 -13.16 19.61
N ASP A 41 3.89 -11.96 20.17
CA ASP A 41 2.60 -11.31 20.46
C ASP A 41 1.81 -11.06 19.16
N PHE A 42 2.45 -10.52 18.10
CA PHE A 42 1.80 -10.33 16.80
C PHE A 42 1.40 -11.66 16.17
N GLU A 43 2.26 -12.67 16.20
CA GLU A 43 1.97 -14.00 15.67
C GLU A 43 0.85 -14.71 16.47
N GLY A 44 0.61 -14.29 17.71
CA GLY A 44 -0.46 -14.77 18.57
C GLY A 44 -1.85 -14.25 18.22
N TYR A 45 -1.96 -13.13 17.48
CA TYR A 45 -3.26 -12.57 17.12
C TYR A 45 -4.03 -13.48 16.18
N TYR A 46 -5.35 -13.49 16.33
CA TYR A 46 -6.24 -14.29 15.51
C TYR A 46 -6.10 -13.94 14.03
N GLU A 47 -6.09 -12.65 13.71
CA GLU A 47 -5.95 -12.10 12.37
C GLU A 47 -4.66 -12.56 11.67
N TYR A 48 -3.52 -12.53 12.37
CA TYR A 48 -2.25 -13.02 11.82
C TYR A 48 -2.29 -14.51 11.48
N ARG A 49 -2.92 -15.32 12.35
CA ARG A 49 -2.99 -16.78 12.16
C ARG A 49 -4.00 -17.22 11.12
N THR A 50 -5.01 -16.40 10.86
CA THR A 50 -6.06 -16.70 9.86
C THR A 50 -5.71 -16.19 8.48
N HIS A 51 -4.82 -15.21 8.37
CA HIS A 51 -4.40 -14.63 7.10
C HIS A 51 -2.95 -15.02 6.79
N TRP A 52 -2.78 -16.11 6.05
CA TRP A 52 -1.46 -16.67 5.72
C TRP A 52 -0.48 -15.67 5.08
N GLY A 53 -1.00 -14.72 4.28
CA GLY A 53 -0.21 -13.69 3.63
C GLY A 53 0.61 -12.82 4.58
N LEU A 54 0.11 -12.53 5.80
CA LEU A 54 0.86 -11.80 6.82
C LEU A 54 2.12 -12.57 7.27
N GLY A 55 1.98 -13.89 7.39
CA GLY A 55 3.12 -14.78 7.66
C GLY A 55 4.08 -14.88 6.49
N ALA A 56 3.57 -15.01 5.27
CA ALA A 56 4.37 -15.11 4.05
C ALA A 56 5.28 -13.90 3.83
N VAL A 57 4.79 -12.68 4.13
CA VAL A 57 5.59 -11.44 4.06
C VAL A 57 6.36 -11.13 5.35
N ASN A 58 6.28 -12.02 6.37
CA ASN A 58 6.96 -11.84 7.67
C ASN A 58 6.63 -10.51 8.35
N SER A 59 5.37 -10.08 8.27
CA SER A 59 4.91 -8.78 8.81
C SER A 59 5.14 -8.64 10.33
N SER A 60 5.03 -9.73 11.09
CA SER A 60 5.28 -9.74 12.54
C SER A 60 6.67 -9.22 12.91
N SER A 61 7.68 -9.52 12.09
CA SER A 61 9.05 -9.02 12.30
C SER A 61 9.18 -7.52 12.06
N ALA A 62 8.42 -6.96 11.12
CA ALA A 62 8.34 -5.51 10.89
C ALA A 62 7.60 -4.82 12.05
N HIS A 63 6.45 -5.35 12.44
CA HIS A 63 5.62 -4.83 13.52
C HIS A 63 6.35 -4.84 14.85
N ALA A 64 7.09 -5.92 15.17
CA ALA A 64 7.91 -6.01 16.38
C ALA A 64 9.03 -4.96 16.44
N ARG A 65 9.41 -4.37 15.30
CA ARG A 65 10.35 -3.24 15.20
C ARG A 65 9.66 -1.88 15.20
N GLY A 66 8.33 -1.85 15.30
CA GLY A 66 7.54 -0.63 15.27
C GLY A 66 7.15 -0.16 13.86
N ALA A 67 7.44 -0.94 12.81
CA ALA A 67 7.03 -0.61 11.44
C ALA A 67 5.58 -1.05 11.20
N THR A 68 4.63 -0.24 11.68
CA THR A 68 3.18 -0.49 11.63
C THR A 68 2.46 0.40 10.59
N GLY A 69 3.19 1.28 9.92
CA GLY A 69 2.65 2.30 9.02
C GLY A 69 2.40 3.65 9.69
N ALA A 70 2.69 3.78 11.00
CA ALA A 70 2.51 5.06 11.70
C ALA A 70 3.38 6.16 11.08
N GLY A 71 2.74 7.28 10.72
CA GLY A 71 3.39 8.40 10.03
C GLY A 71 3.54 8.24 8.53
N ILE A 72 3.02 7.15 7.94
CA ILE A 72 3.05 6.87 6.51
C ILE A 72 1.65 7.12 5.93
N THR A 73 1.58 7.72 4.76
CA THR A 73 0.37 7.88 3.95
C THR A 73 0.43 6.94 2.75
N ILE A 74 -0.59 6.08 2.62
CA ILE A 74 -0.75 5.21 1.46
C ILE A 74 -1.82 5.81 0.54
N GLY A 75 -1.44 6.15 -0.68
CA GLY A 75 -2.35 6.44 -1.77
C GLY A 75 -2.93 5.13 -2.33
N ILE A 76 -4.23 5.05 -2.47
CA ILE A 76 -4.88 3.89 -3.07
C ILE A 76 -5.78 4.37 -4.20
N THR A 77 -5.47 3.95 -5.41
CA THR A 77 -6.32 4.17 -6.58
C THR A 77 -7.06 2.88 -6.88
N ASP A 78 -8.39 2.92 -6.83
CA ASP A 78 -9.21 1.72 -7.03
C ASP A 78 -10.68 2.10 -7.33
N SER A 79 -11.55 1.11 -7.44
CA SER A 79 -12.94 1.27 -7.88
C SER A 79 -13.90 1.93 -6.87
N GLY A 80 -13.50 2.11 -5.63
CA GLY A 80 -14.29 2.72 -4.58
C GLY A 80 -14.05 2.11 -3.20
N LEU A 81 -14.34 2.87 -2.14
CA LEU A 81 -14.11 2.48 -0.76
C LEU A 81 -15.41 2.50 0.06
N ASP A 82 -15.75 1.39 0.68
CA ASP A 82 -16.81 1.33 1.69
C ASP A 82 -16.20 1.67 3.07
N VAL A 83 -16.29 2.93 3.45
CA VAL A 83 -15.78 3.41 4.74
C VAL A 83 -16.56 2.88 5.94
N SER A 84 -17.71 2.21 5.73
CA SER A 84 -18.48 1.56 6.80
C SER A 84 -18.01 0.13 7.11
N HIS A 85 -17.08 -0.40 6.31
CA HIS A 85 -16.55 -1.73 6.50
C HIS A 85 -15.75 -1.83 7.81
N ILE A 86 -15.86 -2.96 8.51
CA ILE A 86 -15.25 -3.18 9.83
C ILE A 86 -13.71 -3.01 9.82
N GLU A 87 -13.07 -3.32 8.70
CA GLU A 87 -11.62 -3.17 8.53
C GLU A 87 -11.16 -1.73 8.32
N ILE A 88 -12.08 -0.80 8.06
CA ILE A 88 -11.74 0.57 7.68
C ILE A 88 -11.95 1.51 8.87
N ASP A 89 -10.85 2.01 9.41
CA ASP A 89 -10.90 3.11 10.37
C ASP A 89 -11.05 4.44 9.63
N GLN A 90 -12.25 5.00 9.67
CA GLN A 90 -12.58 6.28 9.02
C GLN A 90 -11.68 7.44 9.48
N ALA A 91 -11.15 7.39 10.70
CA ALA A 91 -10.26 8.44 11.22
C ALA A 91 -8.90 8.47 10.50
N ARG A 92 -8.53 7.37 9.82
CA ARG A 92 -7.30 7.26 9.04
C ARG A 92 -7.49 7.54 7.55
N ILE A 93 -8.74 7.77 7.11
CA ILE A 93 -9.02 8.14 5.72
C ILE A 93 -8.89 9.66 5.58
N SER A 94 -8.03 10.10 4.68
CA SER A 94 -7.83 11.52 4.40
C SER A 94 -9.13 12.18 3.94
N SER A 95 -9.41 13.39 4.42
CA SER A 95 -10.55 14.20 3.97
C SER A 95 -10.44 14.65 2.51
N ASN A 96 -9.26 14.51 1.90
CA ASN A 96 -9.02 14.78 0.48
C ASN A 96 -9.31 13.58 -0.42
N SER A 97 -9.74 12.45 0.16
CA SER A 97 -10.06 11.24 -0.61
C SER A 97 -11.32 11.42 -1.44
N ASP A 98 -11.29 10.89 -2.67
CA ASP A 98 -12.47 10.64 -3.50
C ASP A 98 -12.86 9.16 -3.34
N LEU A 99 -13.97 8.93 -2.66
CA LEU A 99 -14.39 7.59 -2.24
C LEU A 99 -15.29 6.88 -3.25
N GLU A 100 -15.88 7.64 -4.18
CA GLU A 100 -16.82 7.13 -5.16
C GLU A 100 -16.63 7.84 -6.51
N TYR A 101 -16.52 7.08 -7.57
CA TYR A 101 -16.51 7.65 -8.91
C TYR A 101 -17.90 8.21 -9.25
N THR A 102 -18.00 9.53 -9.42
CA THR A 102 -19.27 10.28 -9.44
C THR A 102 -20.19 9.97 -10.60
N ASN A 103 -19.69 9.42 -11.71
CA ASN A 103 -20.46 9.08 -12.90
C ASN A 103 -20.79 7.59 -13.02
N TYR A 104 -20.49 6.83 -11.99
CA TYR A 104 -20.61 5.40 -11.99
C TYR A 104 -21.76 4.96 -11.07
N ILE A 105 -22.67 4.11 -11.58
CA ILE A 105 -23.62 3.41 -10.72
C ILE A 105 -22.83 2.30 -10.03
N PRO A 106 -22.51 2.40 -8.73
CA PRO A 106 -21.67 1.43 -8.09
C PRO A 106 -22.37 0.08 -8.12
N ASN A 107 -21.87 -0.84 -8.94
CA ASN A 107 -22.19 -2.20 -8.66
C ASN A 107 -21.46 -2.59 -7.37
N THR A 108 -22.11 -3.39 -6.54
CA THR A 108 -21.59 -3.81 -5.24
C THR A 108 -20.24 -4.53 -5.33
N ARG A 109 -19.87 -5.06 -6.50
CA ARG A 109 -18.61 -5.76 -6.76
C ARG A 109 -17.41 -4.81 -6.83
N GLN A 110 -17.59 -3.63 -7.41
CA GLN A 110 -16.51 -2.68 -7.55
C GLN A 110 -16.15 -2.02 -6.21
N LYS A 111 -17.13 -1.60 -5.39
CA LYS A 111 -16.83 -1.14 -4.02
C LYS A 111 -16.10 -2.19 -3.19
N ARG A 112 -16.32 -3.48 -3.47
CA ARG A 112 -15.62 -4.56 -2.77
C ARG A 112 -14.14 -4.61 -3.11
N HIS A 113 -13.75 -4.36 -4.37
CA HIS A 113 -12.35 -4.47 -4.77
C HIS A 113 -11.50 -3.42 -4.06
N GLY A 114 -11.83 -2.13 -4.14
CA GLY A 114 -11.07 -1.08 -3.46
C GLY A 114 -11.10 -1.21 -1.93
N THR A 115 -12.23 -1.66 -1.35
CA THR A 115 -12.31 -1.94 0.08
C THR A 115 -11.39 -3.10 0.48
N MET A 116 -11.37 -4.18 -0.30
CA MET A 116 -10.48 -5.33 -0.06
C MET A 116 -9.00 -4.93 -0.16
N VAL A 117 -8.63 -4.20 -1.20
CA VAL A 117 -7.27 -3.69 -1.39
C VAL A 117 -6.84 -2.80 -0.22
N THR A 118 -7.71 -1.86 0.19
CA THR A 118 -7.46 -1.00 1.35
C THR A 118 -7.32 -1.79 2.64
N SER A 119 -8.16 -2.81 2.84
CA SER A 119 -8.09 -3.67 4.04
C SER A 119 -6.79 -4.46 4.11
N ILE A 120 -6.29 -4.98 2.97
CA ILE A 120 -5.01 -5.69 2.91
C ILE A 120 -3.83 -4.74 3.19
N ALA A 121 -3.88 -3.52 2.67
CA ALA A 121 -2.82 -2.54 2.88
C ALA A 121 -2.84 -1.94 4.29
N ALA A 122 -4.00 -1.47 4.75
CA ALA A 122 -4.15 -0.59 5.91
C ALA A 122 -5.33 -0.95 6.84
N GLY A 123 -5.89 -2.16 6.73
CA GLY A 123 -7.01 -2.61 7.58
C GLY A 123 -6.67 -2.55 9.06
N THR A 124 -7.67 -2.28 9.88
CA THR A 124 -7.54 -2.08 11.33
C THR A 124 -7.06 -3.35 12.03
N LEU A 125 -6.10 -3.25 12.92
CA LEU A 125 -5.74 -4.34 13.83
C LEU A 125 -6.78 -4.44 14.94
N ASP A 126 -7.69 -5.42 14.84
CA ASP A 126 -8.69 -5.74 15.86
C ASP A 126 -8.31 -7.02 16.61
N LYS A 127 -7.94 -6.88 17.85
CA LYS A 127 -7.53 -8.01 18.71
C LYS A 127 -8.71 -8.81 19.27
N THR A 128 -9.95 -8.55 18.81
CA THR A 128 -11.19 -9.05 19.44
C THR A 128 -11.84 -10.24 18.72
N PHE A 129 -11.21 -10.84 17.73
CA PHE A 129 -11.73 -11.95 16.92
C PHE A 129 -12.93 -11.60 16.02
N GLN A 130 -13.21 -10.31 15.80
CA GLN A 130 -14.33 -9.90 14.95
C GLN A 130 -13.93 -9.85 13.46
N SER A 131 -12.67 -9.62 13.18
CA SER A 131 -12.11 -9.63 11.85
C SER A 131 -11.14 -10.80 11.64
N PRO A 132 -11.12 -11.43 10.45
CA PRO A 132 -10.18 -12.50 10.14
C PRO A 132 -8.81 -11.98 9.67
N MET A 133 -8.62 -10.68 9.49
CA MET A 133 -7.40 -10.09 8.95
C MET A 133 -7.16 -8.68 9.48
N HIS A 134 -5.92 -8.20 9.37
CA HIS A 134 -5.56 -6.80 9.47
C HIS A 134 -4.64 -6.42 8.28
N GLY A 135 -4.53 -5.13 8.01
CA GLY A 135 -3.60 -4.63 7.01
C GLY A 135 -2.14 -4.75 7.45
N VAL A 136 -1.24 -4.80 6.47
CA VAL A 136 0.22 -4.82 6.75
C VAL A 136 0.65 -3.53 7.43
N ALA A 137 0.07 -2.38 7.05
CA ALA A 137 0.36 -1.06 7.60
C ALA A 137 -0.87 -0.50 8.35
N PHE A 138 -1.33 -1.21 9.37
CA PHE A 138 -2.59 -0.94 10.09
C PHE A 138 -2.64 0.40 10.84
N ASP A 139 -1.53 1.13 10.97
CA ASP A 139 -1.47 2.48 11.56
C ASP A 139 -1.27 3.60 10.52
N SER A 140 -1.22 3.27 9.21
CA SER A 140 -1.03 4.27 8.16
C SER A 140 -2.28 5.12 7.92
N GLN A 141 -2.06 6.33 7.38
CA GLN A 141 -3.11 7.12 6.76
C GLN A 141 -3.39 6.60 5.35
N VAL A 142 -4.61 6.80 4.86
CA VAL A 142 -5.01 6.42 3.50
C VAL A 142 -5.55 7.65 2.76
N LEU A 143 -5.00 7.91 1.58
CA LEU A 143 -5.55 8.84 0.60
C LEU A 143 -6.11 8.04 -0.57
N PHE A 144 -7.43 7.89 -0.62
CA PHE A 144 -8.11 7.06 -1.62
C PHE A 144 -8.59 7.90 -2.80
N VAL A 145 -8.39 7.39 -4.02
CA VAL A 145 -8.94 8.00 -5.25
C VAL A 145 -9.73 6.93 -6.00
N ALA A 146 -11.04 7.13 -6.08
CA ALA A 146 -11.92 6.24 -6.83
C ALA A 146 -11.79 6.49 -8.34
N ILE A 147 -11.59 5.41 -9.09
CA ILE A 147 -11.56 5.42 -10.55
C ILE A 147 -12.58 4.44 -11.12
N GLN A 148 -12.95 4.65 -12.37
CA GLN A 148 -13.75 3.68 -13.09
C GLN A 148 -12.82 2.56 -13.59
N LEU A 149 -12.91 1.39 -12.96
CA LEU A 149 -12.32 0.18 -13.51
C LEU A 149 -13.33 -0.45 -14.48
N ALA A 150 -12.88 -0.79 -15.67
CA ALA A 150 -13.69 -1.54 -16.62
C ALA A 150 -14.03 -2.93 -16.02
N GLU A 151 -15.26 -3.41 -16.23
CA GLU A 151 -15.54 -4.82 -16.01
C GLU A 151 -14.69 -5.62 -16.99
N PRO A 152 -14.16 -6.78 -16.60
CA PRO A 152 -13.48 -7.67 -17.55
C PRO A 152 -14.44 -7.98 -18.69
N ASP A 153 -14.07 -7.61 -19.88
CA ASP A 153 -14.81 -7.99 -21.09
C ASP A 153 -14.53 -9.48 -21.35
N PRO A 154 -15.53 -10.37 -21.30
CA PRO A 154 -15.30 -11.78 -21.57
C PRO A 154 -14.91 -12.07 -23.02
N ASP A 155 -15.18 -11.13 -23.92
CA ASP A 155 -14.80 -11.21 -25.33
C ASP A 155 -13.50 -10.42 -25.61
N TYR A 156 -12.85 -9.91 -24.53
CA TYR A 156 -11.62 -9.14 -24.63
C TYR A 156 -10.47 -10.04 -25.13
N ASP A 157 -9.98 -9.75 -26.32
CA ASP A 157 -8.76 -10.33 -26.86
C ASP A 157 -7.56 -9.43 -26.47
N PRO A 158 -6.71 -9.86 -25.53
CA PRO A 158 -5.55 -9.04 -25.12
C PRO A 158 -4.52 -8.84 -26.23
N ILE A 159 -4.66 -9.55 -27.34
CA ILE A 159 -3.78 -9.43 -28.53
C ILE A 159 -4.20 -8.24 -29.42
N ASP A 160 -5.46 -7.77 -29.29
CA ASP A 160 -6.00 -6.69 -30.13
C ASP A 160 -5.77 -5.28 -29.59
N LEU A 161 -4.82 -5.13 -28.65
CA LEU A 161 -4.50 -3.85 -28.05
C LEU A 161 -3.57 -3.04 -28.94
N GLY A 162 -4.16 -2.03 -29.57
CA GLY A 162 -3.44 -1.07 -30.42
C GLY A 162 -3.50 -1.38 -31.90
N ASP A 163 -4.35 -2.34 -32.31
CA ASP A 163 -4.68 -2.52 -33.72
C ASP A 163 -5.91 -1.70 -34.07
N THR A 164 -5.72 -0.39 -34.26
CA THR A 164 -6.78 0.50 -34.76
C THR A 164 -7.10 0.29 -36.24
N ASP A 165 -6.28 -0.49 -36.96
CA ASP A 165 -6.43 -0.75 -38.40
C ASP A 165 -6.46 -2.23 -38.80
N SER A 166 -6.51 -3.16 -37.82
CA SER A 166 -6.47 -4.62 -38.02
C SER A 166 -5.15 -5.11 -38.65
N SER A 167 -4.06 -4.34 -38.55
CA SER A 167 -2.75 -4.71 -39.08
C SER A 167 -1.82 -5.38 -38.07
N GLY A 168 -2.13 -5.30 -36.78
CA GLY A 168 -1.30 -5.85 -35.71
C GLY A 168 -0.01 -5.06 -35.45
N GLU A 169 0.16 -3.87 -36.04
CA GLU A 169 1.32 -3.01 -35.83
C GLU A 169 0.91 -1.59 -35.44
N VAL A 170 1.37 -1.13 -34.27
CA VAL A 170 1.41 0.30 -33.93
C VAL A 170 2.53 0.92 -34.76
N THR A 171 2.17 1.54 -35.88
CA THR A 171 3.12 1.79 -36.99
C THR A 171 3.88 3.10 -36.89
N ASN A 172 3.47 4.06 -36.03
CA ASN A 172 4.26 5.28 -35.84
C ASN A 172 4.07 5.93 -34.46
N ALA A 173 5.05 6.75 -34.04
CA ALA A 173 5.07 7.40 -32.75
C ALA A 173 3.95 8.44 -32.55
N ASP A 174 3.48 9.08 -33.61
CA ASP A 174 2.43 10.10 -33.52
C ASP A 174 1.07 9.46 -33.22
N ASP A 175 0.79 8.30 -33.81
CA ASP A 175 -0.44 7.54 -33.56
C ASP A 175 -0.44 7.02 -32.12
N LEU A 176 0.69 6.48 -31.66
CA LEU A 176 0.86 6.02 -30.27
C LEU A 176 0.65 7.16 -29.27
N ALA A 177 1.25 8.32 -29.51
CA ALA A 177 1.07 9.48 -28.63
C ALA A 177 -0.38 9.97 -28.59
N ALA A 178 -1.07 9.95 -29.72
CA ALA A 178 -2.47 10.36 -29.80
C ALA A 178 -3.40 9.36 -29.09
N GLU A 179 -3.16 8.08 -29.25
CA GLU A 179 -3.93 7.00 -28.62
C GLU A 179 -3.81 7.05 -27.08
N PHE A 180 -2.60 7.19 -26.57
CA PHE A 180 -2.35 7.18 -25.13
C PHE A 180 -2.48 8.56 -24.47
N ALA A 181 -2.70 9.66 -25.20
CA ALA A 181 -2.73 11.01 -24.64
C ALA A 181 -3.75 11.17 -23.50
N GLY A 182 -4.91 10.55 -23.60
CA GLY A 182 -5.94 10.58 -22.56
C GLY A 182 -5.50 9.87 -21.29
N ILE A 183 -4.85 8.72 -21.46
CA ILE A 183 -4.37 7.87 -20.38
C ILE A 183 -3.15 8.52 -19.70
N ASP A 184 -2.22 9.06 -20.47
CA ASP A 184 -1.06 9.80 -19.94
C ASP A 184 -1.49 11.04 -19.15
N ASN A 185 -2.48 11.79 -19.62
CA ASN A 185 -3.05 12.92 -18.87
C ASN A 185 -3.70 12.46 -17.56
N PHE A 186 -4.44 11.35 -17.60
CA PHE A 186 -5.09 10.80 -16.41
C PHE A 186 -4.06 10.42 -15.34
N PHE A 187 -3.08 9.59 -15.69
CA PHE A 187 -2.07 9.13 -14.73
C PHE A 187 -1.15 10.25 -14.25
N SER A 188 -0.75 11.17 -15.13
CA SER A 188 0.04 12.32 -14.70
C SER A 188 -0.71 13.19 -13.69
N SER A 189 -1.99 13.47 -13.92
CA SER A 189 -2.81 14.25 -12.98
C SER A 189 -3.02 13.50 -11.65
N LEU A 190 -3.18 12.19 -11.70
CA LEU A 190 -3.32 11.35 -10.52
C LEU A 190 -2.04 11.36 -9.67
N PHE A 191 -0.87 11.21 -10.31
CA PHE A 191 0.40 11.20 -9.59
C PHE A 191 0.81 12.59 -9.13
N GLU A 192 0.55 13.66 -9.90
CA GLU A 192 0.66 15.04 -9.43
C GLU A 192 -0.17 15.27 -8.15
N PHE A 193 -1.40 14.74 -8.11
CA PHE A 193 -2.25 14.81 -6.91
C PHE A 193 -1.61 14.11 -5.72
N TYR A 194 -1.12 12.89 -5.87
CA TYR A 194 -0.45 12.18 -4.79
C TYR A 194 0.86 12.86 -4.35
N ASN A 195 1.66 13.34 -5.28
CA ASN A 195 2.88 14.10 -5.00
C ASN A 195 2.57 15.40 -4.24
N PHE A 196 1.47 16.09 -4.58
CA PHE A 196 1.02 17.31 -3.89
C PHE A 196 0.65 17.07 -2.42
N TYR A 197 0.16 15.88 -2.08
CA TYR A 197 -0.21 15.49 -0.72
C TYR A 197 0.87 14.69 0.01
N ASP A 198 2.10 14.67 -0.49
CA ASP A 198 3.25 13.98 0.09
C ASP A 198 2.92 12.50 0.45
N VAL A 199 2.33 11.76 -0.50
CA VAL A 199 2.01 10.35 -0.33
C VAL A 199 3.28 9.53 -0.43
N ASP A 200 3.54 8.68 0.58
CA ASP A 200 4.77 7.87 0.64
C ASP A 200 4.73 6.66 -0.31
N ILE A 201 3.57 6.01 -0.41
CA ILE A 201 3.37 4.80 -1.22
C ILE A 201 2.07 4.93 -1.99
N VAL A 202 2.08 4.66 -3.30
CA VAL A 202 0.88 4.58 -4.13
C VAL A 202 0.65 3.15 -4.57
N ASN A 203 -0.50 2.58 -4.21
CA ASN A 203 -0.94 1.27 -4.63
C ASN A 203 -1.90 1.34 -5.81
N ASN A 204 -1.56 0.66 -6.89
CA ASN A 204 -2.31 0.55 -8.12
C ASN A 204 -2.65 -0.93 -8.36
N SER A 205 -3.78 -1.40 -7.79
CA SER A 205 -4.24 -2.79 -7.92
C SER A 205 -5.14 -2.97 -9.14
N TYR A 206 -4.71 -2.45 -10.27
CA TYR A 206 -5.33 -2.57 -11.59
C TYR A 206 -4.22 -2.60 -12.64
N GLY A 207 -4.56 -3.10 -13.81
CA GLY A 207 -3.66 -3.16 -14.94
C GLY A 207 -4.15 -2.31 -16.11
N PHE A 208 -3.25 -2.14 -17.05
CA PHE A 208 -3.55 -1.64 -18.39
C PHE A 208 -2.97 -2.65 -19.36
N SER A 209 -3.82 -3.22 -20.18
CA SER A 209 -3.51 -4.35 -21.02
C SER A 209 -2.36 -4.06 -21.99
N GLY A 210 -1.67 -5.12 -22.39
CA GLY A 210 -0.47 -5.08 -23.23
C GLY A 210 0.79 -5.39 -22.42
N ASN A 211 1.61 -6.31 -22.94
CA ASN A 211 2.87 -6.65 -22.30
C ASN A 211 3.90 -5.55 -22.53
N ILE A 212 4.69 -5.22 -21.51
CA ILE A 212 5.75 -4.25 -21.66
C ILE A 212 6.75 -4.60 -22.78
N ILE A 213 6.99 -5.89 -23.01
CA ILE A 213 7.95 -6.34 -24.03
C ILE A 213 7.47 -6.15 -25.48
N ASP A 214 6.18 -5.89 -25.69
CA ASP A 214 5.61 -5.59 -27.00
C ASP A 214 5.95 -4.16 -27.45
N TYR A 215 6.55 -3.37 -26.55
CA TYR A 215 6.95 -1.99 -26.76
C TYR A 215 8.46 -1.82 -26.68
N SER A 216 8.98 -0.80 -27.35
CA SER A 216 10.32 -0.28 -27.14
C SER A 216 10.33 0.85 -26.11
N GLU A 217 11.49 1.15 -25.53
CA GLU A 217 11.66 2.31 -24.64
C GLU A 217 11.15 3.62 -25.31
N SER A 218 11.46 3.81 -26.58
CA SER A 218 11.03 5.01 -27.33
C SER A 218 9.52 5.11 -27.42
N GLN A 219 8.81 4.00 -27.62
CA GLN A 219 7.34 3.96 -27.65
C GLN A 219 6.75 4.28 -26.27
N VAL A 220 7.29 3.69 -25.20
CA VAL A 220 6.83 3.96 -23.84
C VAL A 220 7.03 5.44 -23.48
N ARG A 221 8.20 6.03 -23.81
CA ARG A 221 8.46 7.45 -23.57
C ARG A 221 7.57 8.37 -24.41
N THR A 222 7.17 7.92 -25.58
CA THR A 222 6.23 8.66 -26.45
C THR A 222 4.80 8.58 -25.96
N ALA A 223 4.37 7.42 -25.47
CA ALA A 223 3.02 7.19 -24.97
C ALA A 223 2.75 7.88 -23.62
N PHE A 224 3.75 7.90 -22.72
CA PHE A 224 3.58 8.31 -21.32
C PHE A 224 4.58 9.40 -20.85
N PRO A 225 4.83 10.47 -21.62
CA PRO A 225 5.85 11.46 -21.26
C PRO A 225 5.54 12.21 -19.96
N LYS A 226 4.27 12.51 -19.69
CA LYS A 226 3.85 13.24 -18.49
C LYS A 226 3.82 12.31 -17.27
N THR A 227 3.26 11.11 -17.42
CA THR A 227 3.25 10.08 -16.37
C THR A 227 4.66 9.77 -15.89
N ILE A 228 5.61 9.57 -16.83
CA ILE A 228 7.03 9.36 -16.50
C ILE A 228 7.60 10.56 -15.75
N THR A 229 7.28 11.77 -16.16
CA THR A 229 7.75 12.99 -15.49
C THR A 229 7.28 13.03 -14.04
N GLU A 230 6.01 12.80 -13.78
CA GLU A 230 5.45 12.80 -12.42
C GLU A 230 6.02 11.65 -11.56
N MET A 231 6.11 10.44 -12.13
CA MET A 231 6.69 9.31 -11.42
C MET A 231 8.18 9.49 -11.12
N SER A 232 8.93 10.13 -12.00
CA SER A 232 10.39 10.32 -11.84
C SER A 232 10.75 11.20 -10.65
N GLN A 233 9.85 12.12 -10.26
CA GLN A 233 10.05 13.05 -9.14
C GLN A 233 11.45 13.71 -9.19
N ILE A 234 11.82 14.25 -10.35
CA ILE A 234 13.12 14.83 -10.59
C ILE A 234 13.39 15.97 -9.61
N GLY A 235 14.50 15.88 -8.89
CA GLY A 235 14.90 16.88 -7.88
C GLY A 235 14.45 16.56 -6.45
N ILE A 236 13.67 15.50 -6.25
CA ILE A 236 13.36 14.97 -4.93
C ILE A 236 14.45 13.96 -4.54
N PRO A 237 14.99 13.98 -3.30
CA PRO A 237 15.89 12.95 -2.80
C PRO A 237 15.26 11.56 -2.88
N ASP A 238 16.04 10.51 -3.15
CA ASP A 238 15.52 9.16 -3.35
C ASP A 238 14.78 8.62 -2.10
N GLU A 239 15.21 9.01 -0.91
CA GLU A 239 14.57 8.66 0.37
C GLU A 239 13.19 9.32 0.58
N ASP A 240 12.90 10.40 -0.14
CA ASP A 240 11.66 11.17 -0.03
C ASP A 240 10.72 10.92 -1.22
N LYS A 241 11.13 10.07 -2.19
CA LYS A 241 10.30 9.76 -3.35
C LYS A 241 9.14 8.83 -3.00
N THR A 242 8.00 9.09 -3.60
CA THR A 242 6.85 8.18 -3.57
C THR A 242 7.20 6.83 -4.20
N ILE A 243 6.85 5.73 -3.53
CA ILE A 243 7.00 4.38 -4.06
C ILE A 243 5.70 3.97 -4.76
N TYR A 244 5.80 3.62 -6.05
CA TYR A 244 4.66 3.15 -6.85
C TYR A 244 4.63 1.63 -6.86
N VAL A 245 3.54 1.04 -6.37
CA VAL A 245 3.32 -0.41 -6.32
C VAL A 245 2.19 -0.77 -7.26
N TRP A 246 2.44 -1.72 -8.15
CA TRP A 246 1.52 -2.10 -9.22
C TRP A 246 1.19 -3.58 -9.17
N ALA A 247 -0.05 -3.94 -9.48
CA ALA A 247 -0.35 -5.31 -9.90
C ALA A 247 0.36 -5.58 -11.24
N ALA A 248 1.07 -6.72 -11.34
CA ALA A 248 1.82 -7.04 -12.56
C ALA A 248 0.90 -7.38 -13.75
N GLY A 249 -0.36 -7.71 -13.49
CA GLY A 249 -1.37 -8.10 -14.46
C GLY A 249 -2.07 -9.40 -14.10
N ASN A 250 -3.16 -9.71 -14.82
CA ASN A 250 -4.02 -10.87 -14.60
C ASN A 250 -4.02 -11.84 -15.80
N ALA A 251 -2.94 -11.86 -16.56
CA ALA A 251 -2.89 -12.62 -17.80
C ALA A 251 -2.63 -14.13 -17.63
N GLY A 252 -2.48 -14.62 -16.39
CA GLY A 252 -2.30 -16.04 -16.08
C GLY A 252 -3.44 -16.91 -16.58
N SER A 253 -4.67 -16.41 -16.55
CA SER A 253 -5.86 -17.12 -17.07
C SER A 253 -5.83 -17.38 -18.59
N TYR A 254 -4.96 -16.72 -19.34
CA TYR A 254 -4.78 -16.93 -20.77
C TYR A 254 -3.69 -17.94 -21.10
N ALA A 255 -2.96 -18.46 -20.11
CA ALA A 255 -1.92 -19.46 -20.32
C ALA A 255 -2.48 -20.74 -20.98
N ASP A 256 -3.72 -21.11 -20.67
CA ASP A 256 -4.44 -22.24 -21.29
C ASP A 256 -4.72 -22.04 -22.78
N GLN A 257 -4.67 -20.79 -23.25
CA GLN A 257 -4.86 -20.43 -24.67
C GLN A 257 -3.54 -20.41 -25.45
N GLY A 258 -2.43 -20.78 -24.81
CA GLY A 258 -1.10 -20.80 -25.43
C GLY A 258 -0.42 -19.44 -25.48
N VAL A 259 -0.97 -18.45 -24.76
CA VAL A 259 -0.39 -17.12 -24.66
C VAL A 259 0.48 -17.07 -23.40
N ASN A 260 1.78 -16.92 -23.60
CA ASN A 260 2.76 -16.89 -22.50
C ASN A 260 2.97 -15.43 -22.08
N TYR A 261 2.22 -14.99 -21.08
CA TYR A 261 2.42 -13.69 -20.46
C TYR A 261 3.34 -13.81 -19.23
N PHE A 262 4.65 -13.88 -19.48
CA PHE A 262 5.66 -13.93 -18.41
C PHE A 262 6.18 -12.54 -18.02
N HIS A 263 5.57 -11.48 -18.55
CA HIS A 263 6.03 -10.11 -18.35
C HIS A 263 4.91 -9.27 -17.76
N PRO A 264 5.25 -8.23 -16.98
CA PRO A 264 4.26 -7.28 -16.49
C PRO A 264 3.51 -6.60 -17.64
N GLU A 265 2.27 -6.20 -17.37
CA GLU A 265 1.53 -5.29 -18.24
C GLU A 265 2.27 -3.97 -18.44
N LEU A 266 1.82 -3.16 -19.39
CA LEU A 266 2.53 -1.97 -19.85
C LEU A 266 2.89 -0.99 -18.70
N LEU A 267 1.91 -0.56 -17.89
CA LEU A 267 2.18 0.41 -16.81
C LEU A 267 3.05 -0.17 -15.69
N PRO A 268 2.74 -1.34 -15.10
CA PRO A 268 3.61 -1.94 -14.10
C PRO A 268 5.00 -2.28 -14.64
N GLY A 269 5.12 -2.52 -15.94
CA GLY A 269 6.37 -2.85 -16.62
C GLY A 269 7.24 -1.65 -17.01
N MET A 270 6.76 -0.41 -16.91
CA MET A 270 7.49 0.77 -17.41
C MET A 270 8.90 0.89 -16.82
N ALA A 271 9.10 0.50 -15.57
CA ALA A 271 10.42 0.48 -14.93
C ALA A 271 11.45 -0.44 -15.62
N TYR A 272 11.00 -1.35 -16.50
CA TYR A 272 11.90 -2.17 -17.31
C TYR A 272 12.72 -1.30 -18.30
N PHE A 273 12.12 -0.24 -18.84
CA PHE A 273 12.75 0.66 -19.80
C PHE A 273 13.15 2.00 -19.20
N ILE A 274 12.43 2.51 -18.22
CA ILE A 274 12.54 3.89 -17.74
C ILE A 274 13.41 3.92 -16.48
N GLU A 275 14.70 4.23 -16.67
CA GLU A 275 15.69 4.22 -15.60
C GLU A 275 15.31 5.16 -14.45
N GLU A 276 14.71 6.31 -14.77
CA GLU A 276 14.35 7.35 -13.81
C GLU A 276 13.36 6.90 -12.73
N ILE A 277 12.58 5.82 -13.00
CA ILE A 277 11.57 5.28 -12.06
C ILE A 277 11.94 3.92 -11.47
N GLN A 278 13.06 3.30 -11.89
CA GLN A 278 13.43 1.94 -11.45
C GLN A 278 13.62 1.82 -9.94
N GLY A 279 14.09 2.88 -9.29
CA GLY A 279 14.38 2.87 -7.86
C GLY A 279 13.13 2.88 -6.96
N HIS A 280 11.95 3.25 -7.50
CA HIS A 280 10.74 3.47 -6.73
C HIS A 280 9.45 3.02 -7.43
N SER A 281 9.54 2.13 -8.41
CA SER A 281 8.40 1.48 -9.05
C SER A 281 8.54 -0.05 -8.96
N ILE A 282 7.51 -0.73 -8.44
CA ILE A 282 7.52 -2.15 -8.12
C ILE A 282 6.32 -2.83 -8.75
N ALA A 283 6.54 -3.81 -9.63
CA ALA A 283 5.49 -4.71 -10.11
C ALA A 283 5.40 -5.94 -9.20
N VAL A 284 4.19 -6.27 -8.76
CA VAL A 284 3.90 -7.35 -7.81
C VAL A 284 3.06 -8.42 -8.48
N VAL A 285 3.52 -9.66 -8.44
CA VAL A 285 2.79 -10.84 -8.90
C VAL A 285 2.05 -11.50 -7.73
N SER A 286 0.92 -12.13 -8.03
CA SER A 286 0.20 -12.97 -7.06
C SER A 286 0.83 -14.36 -6.97
N VAL A 287 0.87 -14.87 -5.76
CA VAL A 287 1.29 -16.25 -5.47
C VAL A 287 0.28 -16.92 -4.54
N ASP A 288 0.20 -18.23 -4.60
CA ASP A 288 -0.55 -19.07 -3.66
C ASP A 288 0.22 -19.35 -2.35
N GLU A 289 -0.36 -20.16 -1.45
CA GLU A 289 0.24 -20.49 -0.16
C GLU A 289 1.53 -21.31 -0.31
N GLU A 290 1.72 -22.02 -1.42
CA GLU A 290 2.91 -22.78 -1.78
C GLU A 290 3.98 -21.93 -2.46
N GLY A 291 3.70 -20.65 -2.71
CA GLY A 291 4.60 -19.68 -3.38
C GLY A 291 4.66 -19.87 -4.89
N GLN A 292 3.67 -20.55 -5.48
CA GLN A 292 3.53 -20.66 -6.93
C GLN A 292 2.77 -19.43 -7.47
N ILE A 293 3.08 -19.02 -8.70
CA ILE A 293 2.33 -17.93 -9.35
C ILE A 293 0.88 -18.37 -9.51
N SER A 294 -0.05 -17.50 -9.11
CA SER A 294 -1.49 -17.78 -9.17
C SER A 294 -1.99 -17.88 -10.62
N ASP A 295 -2.91 -18.81 -10.84
CA ASP A 295 -3.54 -19.08 -12.14
C ASP A 295 -4.76 -18.14 -12.38
N PHE A 296 -4.55 -16.84 -12.56
CA PHE A 296 -5.66 -15.94 -12.90
C PHE A 296 -5.25 -14.76 -13.78
#